data_6839badc2beca97193c55c83bd291778
#
_entry.id   6839badc2beca97193c55c83bd291778
#
_cell.length_a   1.000
_cell.length_b   1.000
_cell.length_c   1.000
_cell.angle_alpha   90.00
_cell.angle_beta   90.00
_cell.angle_gamma   90.00
#
_symmetry.space_group_name_H-M   'P 1'
#
loop_
_entity.id
_entity.type
_entity.pdbx_description
1 polymer ?
#
loop_
_entity_poly.entity_id
_entity_poly.type
_entity_poly.pdbx_seq_one_letter_code
_entity_poly.pdbx_strand_id
1 'polypeptide(L)'
;MELYELGIKQAQEGLAKGEFSSVELTQAIIDRYHEKNGEIGAYLTFDEEGALKLAREADEKRSCAPRIAPASQLAPLGGYSLTSGKDSASPLFGIPIAIKDLINVAGQPCTCASKILKGYVSPYDATVIKNLKQNGFIPAGRVNMDEFAMGSSTENSGLGVTRNPYDLTRVPGGSSGGSAAAVGGNLCIAALGTDTGGSIRQPASFCNCVGVKPSYGRVSRFGVTAFASSLDQVGPMTKSVEDAAILLKALAGHDEMDGTTPKDPVPDYAKAIEGASMKGVKLGLAKEYLEVSGMDPEVKRLTDEAIRKCEQAGAELVEVSLPHTEYAMAVYYIIAPAEASANLARFDGVRYGHRSEKATDVFTLYTKSRAEGFGPEVKRRIIMGTYVLSSGYYDAYYGKAQKVRTLIKRDFDEAFKKVDALITPCAPTPAFKFGANQDPLTMYLNDLYTIPSALAGVCASSVPAGFTQDAKLPVGVQFVCGGFEEEKLLKVSAAFEGIR
;
A
#
# COMPACT_ATOMS: atom_id res chain seq x y z
N MET A 1 17.76 -16.10 -13.75
CA MET A 1 16.74 -15.39 -12.93
C MET A 1 15.55 -16.32 -12.85
N GLU A 2 15.12 -16.66 -11.66
CA GLU A 2 13.95 -17.53 -11.46
C GLU A 2 12.66 -16.77 -11.77
N LEU A 3 11.59 -17.45 -12.21
CA LEU A 3 10.34 -16.78 -12.60
C LEU A 3 9.71 -15.97 -11.47
N TYR A 4 9.83 -16.41 -10.22
CA TYR A 4 9.33 -15.68 -9.04
C TYR A 4 10.14 -14.38 -8.72
N GLU A 5 11.31 -14.21 -9.31
CA GLU A 5 12.13 -12.98 -9.14
C GLU A 5 11.73 -11.86 -10.11
N LEU A 6 10.96 -12.18 -11.15
CA LEU A 6 10.53 -11.22 -12.15
C LEU A 6 9.64 -10.12 -11.55
N GLY A 7 9.72 -8.91 -12.11
CA GLY A 7 8.73 -7.87 -11.95
C GLY A 7 7.61 -7.97 -13.01
N ILE A 8 6.63 -7.07 -12.94
CA ILE A 8 5.50 -7.05 -13.90
C ILE A 8 5.99 -6.88 -15.34
N LYS A 9 6.88 -5.92 -15.59
CA LYS A 9 7.40 -5.63 -16.93
C LYS A 9 8.14 -6.82 -17.53
N GLN A 10 9.03 -7.43 -16.76
CA GLN A 10 9.79 -8.61 -17.18
C GLN A 10 8.88 -9.81 -17.43
N ALA A 11 7.90 -10.03 -16.54
CA ALA A 11 6.91 -11.10 -16.71
C ALA A 11 6.07 -10.88 -17.98
N GLN A 12 5.61 -9.65 -18.24
CA GLN A 12 4.90 -9.29 -19.46
C GLN A 12 5.71 -9.59 -20.71
N GLU A 13 6.99 -9.19 -20.73
CA GLU A 13 7.87 -9.40 -21.89
C GLU A 13 8.13 -10.88 -22.15
N GLY A 14 8.43 -11.67 -21.12
CA GLY A 14 8.63 -13.11 -21.24
C GLY A 14 7.38 -13.84 -21.72
N LEU A 15 6.21 -13.51 -21.16
CA LEU A 15 4.92 -14.04 -21.60
C LEU A 15 4.61 -13.66 -23.07
N ALA A 16 4.91 -12.44 -23.50
CA ALA A 16 4.68 -11.98 -24.86
C ALA A 16 5.60 -12.66 -25.89
N LYS A 17 6.84 -12.96 -25.50
CA LYS A 17 7.82 -13.69 -26.33
C LYS A 17 7.60 -15.20 -26.31
N GLY A 18 6.77 -15.73 -25.39
CA GLY A 18 6.55 -17.17 -25.20
C GLY A 18 7.77 -17.86 -24.56
N GLU A 19 8.56 -17.13 -23.77
CA GLU A 19 9.69 -17.68 -23.02
C GLU A 19 9.20 -18.60 -21.88
N PHE A 20 8.01 -18.33 -21.37
CA PHE A 20 7.25 -19.13 -20.39
C PHE A 20 5.76 -18.82 -20.51
N SER A 21 4.92 -19.65 -19.92
CA SER A 21 3.46 -19.50 -19.85
C SER A 21 3.01 -18.85 -18.54
N SER A 22 1.75 -18.39 -18.49
CA SER A 22 1.13 -17.94 -17.25
C SER A 22 1.02 -19.06 -16.23
N VAL A 23 0.83 -20.30 -16.68
CA VAL A 23 0.81 -21.47 -15.80
C VAL A 23 2.18 -21.67 -15.15
N GLU A 24 3.27 -21.65 -15.92
CA GLU A 24 4.63 -21.78 -15.37
C GLU A 24 4.97 -20.66 -14.40
N LEU A 25 4.61 -19.42 -14.72
CA LEU A 25 4.81 -18.28 -13.84
C LEU A 25 4.02 -18.42 -12.52
N THR A 26 2.75 -18.83 -12.62
CA THR A 26 1.88 -19.01 -11.45
C THR A 26 2.36 -20.19 -10.60
N GLN A 27 2.79 -21.29 -11.23
CA GLN A 27 3.34 -22.43 -10.52
C GLN A 27 4.62 -22.08 -9.77
N ALA A 28 5.52 -21.30 -10.38
CA ALA A 28 6.74 -20.84 -9.71
C ALA A 28 6.44 -20.01 -8.45
N ILE A 29 5.38 -19.20 -8.47
CA ILE A 29 4.92 -18.45 -7.29
C ILE A 29 4.33 -19.39 -6.23
N ILE A 30 3.56 -20.40 -6.62
CA ILE A 30 3.00 -21.42 -5.70
C ILE A 30 4.14 -22.22 -5.05
N ASP A 31 5.12 -22.67 -5.82
CA ASP A 31 6.26 -23.42 -5.31
C ASP A 31 7.05 -22.57 -4.30
N ARG A 32 7.26 -21.28 -4.62
CA ARG A 32 7.92 -20.34 -3.73
C ARG A 32 7.10 -20.05 -2.46
N TYR A 33 5.78 -19.97 -2.57
CA TYR A 33 4.87 -19.87 -1.43
C TYR A 33 5.04 -21.09 -0.50
N HIS A 34 5.05 -22.32 -1.01
CA HIS A 34 5.27 -23.52 -0.19
C HIS A 34 6.65 -23.55 0.46
N GLU A 35 7.68 -23.10 -0.25
CA GLU A 35 9.05 -23.06 0.26
C GLU A 35 9.21 -22.07 1.42
N LYS A 36 8.62 -20.85 1.32
CA LYS A 36 8.98 -19.72 2.18
C LYS A 36 7.88 -19.17 3.07
N ASN A 37 6.60 -19.37 2.72
CA ASN A 37 5.54 -18.76 3.51
C ASN A 37 5.44 -19.31 4.94
N GLY A 38 5.85 -20.57 5.16
CA GLY A 38 5.91 -21.15 6.50
C GLY A 38 6.84 -20.40 7.45
N GLU A 39 7.94 -19.83 6.94
CA GLU A 39 8.90 -19.02 7.70
C GLU A 39 8.49 -17.56 7.78
N ILE A 40 8.06 -16.96 6.64
CA ILE A 40 7.75 -15.53 6.52
C ILE A 40 6.34 -15.21 7.01
N GLY A 41 5.35 -16.05 6.70
CA GLY A 41 3.95 -15.81 7.07
C GLY A 41 3.31 -14.62 6.34
N ALA A 42 3.72 -14.36 5.10
CA ALA A 42 3.21 -13.24 4.31
C ALA A 42 1.74 -13.44 3.91
N TYR A 43 1.33 -14.67 3.63
CA TYR A 43 -0.02 -15.02 3.18
C TYR A 43 -0.86 -15.62 4.32
N LEU A 44 -2.12 -15.23 4.37
CA LEU A 44 -3.16 -15.87 5.19
C LEU A 44 -3.82 -17.04 4.44
N THR A 45 -4.05 -16.87 3.13
CA THR A 45 -4.63 -17.91 2.26
C THR A 45 -4.10 -17.76 0.84
N PHE A 46 -4.02 -18.88 0.12
CA PHE A 46 -3.70 -18.94 -1.30
C PHE A 46 -4.64 -19.94 -1.98
N ASP A 47 -5.36 -19.49 -3.00
CA ASP A 47 -6.23 -20.34 -3.83
C ASP A 47 -5.43 -20.83 -5.04
N GLU A 48 -4.68 -21.92 -4.87
CA GLU A 48 -3.78 -22.47 -5.87
C GLU A 48 -4.54 -22.98 -7.11
N GLU A 49 -5.63 -23.73 -6.90
CA GLU A 49 -6.44 -24.28 -7.99
C GLU A 49 -7.09 -23.16 -8.80
N GLY A 50 -7.66 -22.13 -8.14
CA GLY A 50 -8.25 -20.98 -8.79
C GLY A 50 -7.23 -20.17 -9.57
N ALA A 51 -6.05 -19.94 -9.01
CA ALA A 51 -4.97 -19.22 -9.68
C ALA A 51 -4.46 -19.97 -10.93
N LEU A 52 -4.22 -21.28 -10.83
CA LEU A 52 -3.79 -22.11 -11.96
C LEU A 52 -4.88 -22.25 -13.03
N LYS A 53 -6.16 -22.28 -12.64
CA LYS A 53 -7.27 -22.27 -13.60
C LYS A 53 -7.26 -21.00 -14.43
N LEU A 54 -7.15 -19.83 -13.78
CA LEU A 54 -7.08 -18.53 -14.46
C LEU A 54 -5.80 -18.40 -15.32
N ALA A 55 -4.68 -18.99 -14.88
CA ALA A 55 -3.46 -19.03 -15.65
C ALA A 55 -3.63 -19.85 -16.96
N ARG A 56 -4.26 -21.02 -16.90
CA ARG A 56 -4.60 -21.81 -18.10
C ARG A 56 -5.52 -21.04 -19.06
N GLU A 57 -6.56 -20.40 -18.54
CA GLU A 57 -7.46 -19.56 -19.34
C GLU A 57 -6.71 -18.38 -20.02
N ALA A 58 -5.71 -17.81 -19.34
CA ALA A 58 -4.87 -16.75 -19.91
C ALA A 58 -3.98 -17.28 -21.06
N ASP A 59 -3.36 -18.46 -20.89
CA ASP A 59 -2.52 -19.07 -21.91
C ASP A 59 -3.32 -19.52 -23.15
N GLU A 60 -4.52 -20.09 -22.95
CA GLU A 60 -5.44 -20.43 -24.04
C GLU A 60 -5.82 -19.19 -24.87
N LYS A 61 -6.18 -18.09 -24.21
CA LYS A 61 -6.50 -16.82 -24.89
C LYS A 61 -5.32 -16.23 -25.62
N ARG A 62 -4.11 -16.30 -25.03
CA ARG A 62 -2.88 -15.82 -25.67
C ARG A 62 -2.54 -16.64 -26.93
N SER A 63 -2.75 -17.95 -26.91
CA SER A 63 -2.52 -18.81 -28.06
C SER A 63 -3.51 -18.60 -29.21
N CYS A 64 -4.75 -18.20 -28.90
CA CYS A 64 -5.80 -17.92 -29.89
C CYS A 64 -5.74 -16.50 -30.49
N ALA A 65 -4.95 -15.58 -29.89
CA ALA A 65 -4.79 -14.23 -30.39
C ALA A 65 -3.85 -14.22 -31.61
N PRO A 66 -4.21 -13.56 -32.74
CA PRO A 66 -3.24 -13.38 -33.83
C PRO A 66 -2.03 -12.61 -33.30
N ARG A 67 -0.81 -13.08 -33.62
CA ARG A 67 0.45 -12.42 -33.24
C ARG A 67 0.43 -10.99 -33.80
N ILE A 68 0.18 -9.99 -32.97
CA ILE A 68 -0.05 -8.61 -33.42
C ILE A 68 0.80 -7.60 -32.63
N ALA A 69 1.41 -6.77 -33.46
CA ALA A 69 1.74 -5.32 -33.40
C ALA A 69 2.06 -4.63 -32.04
N PRO A 70 2.96 -3.64 -32.09
CA PRO A 70 3.46 -2.92 -30.92
C PRO A 70 2.39 -2.11 -30.19
N ALA A 71 2.61 -1.94 -28.90
CA ALA A 71 1.72 -1.38 -27.87
C ALA A 71 1.20 0.07 -28.05
N SER A 72 1.24 0.64 -29.25
CA SER A 72 0.90 2.06 -29.49
C SER A 72 -0.58 2.36 -29.79
N GLN A 73 -1.48 1.37 -29.72
CA GLN A 73 -2.91 1.61 -30.01
C GLN A 73 -3.83 1.03 -28.93
N LEU A 74 -3.90 1.69 -27.78
CA LEU A 74 -4.89 1.39 -26.75
C LEU A 74 -6.11 2.30 -26.90
N ALA A 75 -7.26 1.71 -27.26
CA ALA A 75 -8.57 2.38 -27.29
C ALA A 75 -9.26 2.37 -25.90
N PRO A 76 -10.20 3.29 -25.59
CA PRO A 76 -10.82 3.41 -24.30
C PRO A 76 -11.77 2.24 -23.98
N LEU A 77 -11.75 1.85 -22.70
CA LEU A 77 -12.44 0.67 -22.15
C LEU A 77 -13.94 0.94 -21.87
N GLY A 78 -14.79 0.12 -22.39
CA GLY A 78 -16.19 -0.01 -22.00
C GLY A 78 -16.70 -1.42 -22.29
N GLY A 79 -17.20 -2.12 -21.27
CA GLY A 79 -17.97 -3.36 -21.39
C GLY A 79 -17.27 -4.65 -20.93
N TYR A 80 -17.94 -5.34 -20.00
CA TYR A 80 -17.53 -6.64 -19.42
C TYR A 80 -17.60 -7.78 -20.45
N SER A 81 -16.48 -8.38 -20.77
CA SER A 81 -16.34 -9.79 -21.16
C SER A 81 -14.86 -10.16 -21.30
N LEU A 82 -14.43 -11.24 -20.64
CA LEU A 82 -13.14 -11.93 -20.89
C LEU A 82 -13.07 -12.59 -22.28
N THR A 83 -13.97 -12.24 -23.20
CA THR A 83 -14.18 -12.93 -24.48
C THR A 83 -13.68 -12.18 -25.72
N SER A 84 -13.09 -10.98 -25.61
CA SER A 84 -12.58 -10.22 -26.77
C SER A 84 -11.05 -10.14 -26.76
N GLY A 85 -10.40 -10.34 -27.89
CA GLY A 85 -8.94 -10.36 -28.09
C GLY A 85 -8.18 -9.06 -27.80
N LYS A 86 -8.82 -8.10 -27.08
CA LYS A 86 -8.17 -6.89 -26.54
C LYS A 86 -7.50 -7.14 -25.19
N ASP A 87 -7.90 -8.17 -24.45
CA ASP A 87 -7.43 -8.44 -23.09
C ASP A 87 -5.99 -8.96 -23.06
N SER A 88 -5.56 -9.70 -24.09
CA SER A 88 -4.21 -10.25 -24.21
C SER A 88 -3.11 -9.18 -24.42
N ALA A 89 -3.48 -7.94 -24.74
CA ALA A 89 -2.56 -6.82 -24.89
C ALA A 89 -2.29 -6.05 -23.59
N SER A 90 -3.04 -6.34 -22.51
CA SER A 90 -2.82 -5.71 -21.22
C SER A 90 -1.48 -6.14 -20.60
N PRO A 91 -0.70 -5.22 -20.02
CA PRO A 91 0.55 -5.55 -19.35
C PRO A 91 0.38 -6.44 -18.10
N LEU A 92 -0.84 -6.61 -17.59
CA LEU A 92 -1.14 -7.47 -16.43
C LEU A 92 -1.74 -8.83 -16.80
N PHE A 93 -1.93 -9.10 -18.10
CA PHE A 93 -2.63 -10.30 -18.56
C PHE A 93 -1.86 -11.59 -18.21
N GLY A 94 -2.47 -12.42 -17.36
CA GLY A 94 -1.89 -13.68 -16.91
C GLY A 94 -0.80 -13.53 -15.83
N ILE A 95 -0.71 -12.37 -15.17
CA ILE A 95 0.27 -12.11 -14.09
C ILE A 95 -0.38 -12.28 -12.72
N PRO A 96 0.20 -13.13 -11.82
CA PRO A 96 -0.28 -13.31 -10.46
C PRO A 96 0.10 -12.13 -9.56
N ILE A 97 -0.90 -11.53 -8.86
CA ILE A 97 -0.72 -10.39 -7.94
C ILE A 97 -1.38 -10.72 -6.60
N ALA A 98 -0.65 -10.49 -5.51
CA ALA A 98 -1.13 -10.69 -4.14
C ALA A 98 -2.02 -9.53 -3.66
N ILE A 99 -3.02 -9.83 -2.83
CA ILE A 99 -4.05 -8.86 -2.44
C ILE A 99 -4.13 -8.75 -0.91
N LYS A 100 -3.93 -7.54 -0.38
CA LYS A 100 -4.09 -7.26 1.06
C LYS A 100 -5.50 -7.63 1.54
N ASP A 101 -5.59 -8.28 2.69
CA ASP A 101 -6.80 -8.96 3.17
C ASP A 101 -7.94 -8.04 3.67
N LEU A 102 -7.96 -6.80 3.25
CA LEU A 102 -9.08 -5.87 3.45
C LEU A 102 -9.74 -5.43 2.12
N ILE A 103 -9.21 -5.87 0.98
CA ILE A 103 -9.74 -5.58 -0.34
C ILE A 103 -10.65 -6.73 -0.78
N ASN A 104 -11.90 -6.46 -1.03
CA ASN A 104 -12.89 -7.47 -1.41
C ASN A 104 -12.59 -8.10 -2.77
N VAL A 105 -12.51 -9.43 -2.81
CA VAL A 105 -12.51 -10.25 -4.03
C VAL A 105 -13.67 -11.22 -3.93
N ALA A 106 -14.60 -11.18 -4.88
CA ALA A 106 -15.79 -12.03 -4.87
C ALA A 106 -15.41 -13.52 -4.75
N GLY A 107 -16.05 -14.21 -3.80
CA GLY A 107 -15.81 -15.63 -3.53
C GLY A 107 -14.57 -15.93 -2.69
N GLN A 108 -13.78 -14.92 -2.31
CA GLN A 108 -12.58 -15.12 -1.47
C GLN A 108 -12.77 -14.56 -0.05
N PRO A 109 -12.02 -15.07 0.95
CA PRO A 109 -12.00 -14.51 2.29
C PRO A 109 -11.57 -13.04 2.27
N CYS A 110 -12.18 -12.22 3.16
CA CYS A 110 -11.78 -10.83 3.42
C CYS A 110 -11.93 -10.57 4.91
N THR A 111 -10.88 -10.89 5.67
CA THR A 111 -10.96 -10.95 7.14
C THR A 111 -10.41 -9.71 7.81
N CYS A 112 -9.70 -8.83 7.09
CA CYS A 112 -8.94 -7.71 7.64
C CYS A 112 -7.95 -8.15 8.75
N ALA A 113 -7.44 -9.38 8.65
CA ALA A 113 -6.62 -10.04 9.68
C ALA A 113 -7.26 -10.02 11.08
N SER A 114 -8.60 -10.02 11.16
CA SER A 114 -9.38 -9.92 12.40
C SER A 114 -10.20 -11.18 12.66
N LYS A 115 -10.29 -11.55 13.93
CA LYS A 115 -11.18 -12.65 14.36
C LYS A 115 -12.64 -12.31 14.17
N ILE A 116 -13.02 -11.02 14.18
CA ILE A 116 -14.42 -10.57 13.98
C ILE A 116 -14.96 -10.93 12.58
N LEU A 117 -14.07 -11.00 11.58
CA LEU A 117 -14.41 -11.35 10.20
C LEU A 117 -13.90 -12.73 9.79
N LYS A 118 -13.39 -13.54 10.73
CA LYS A 118 -12.99 -14.92 10.42
C LYS A 118 -14.16 -15.70 9.82
N GLY A 119 -13.94 -16.29 8.64
CA GLY A 119 -14.97 -17.03 7.90
C GLY A 119 -15.86 -16.16 7.00
N TYR A 120 -15.69 -14.84 6.98
CA TYR A 120 -16.38 -13.98 6.03
C TYR A 120 -15.78 -14.15 4.63
N VAL A 121 -16.65 -14.42 3.65
CA VAL A 121 -16.34 -14.51 2.22
C VAL A 121 -17.01 -13.34 1.52
N SER A 122 -16.27 -12.58 0.73
CA SER A 122 -16.80 -11.41 0.05
C SER A 122 -17.80 -11.82 -1.07
N PRO A 123 -19.01 -11.24 -1.11
CA PRO A 123 -19.98 -11.49 -2.17
C PRO A 123 -19.74 -10.65 -3.44
N TYR A 124 -18.80 -9.71 -3.44
CA TYR A 124 -18.55 -8.79 -4.55
C TYR A 124 -17.07 -8.37 -4.61
N ASP A 125 -16.65 -7.90 -5.79
CA ASP A 125 -15.33 -7.33 -6.02
C ASP A 125 -15.26 -5.85 -5.64
N ALA A 126 -14.17 -5.41 -5.02
CA ALA A 126 -13.79 -4.02 -4.97
C ALA A 126 -13.54 -3.46 -6.39
N THR A 127 -13.73 -2.16 -6.60
CA THR A 127 -13.50 -1.54 -7.92
C THR A 127 -12.09 -1.78 -8.42
N VAL A 128 -11.08 -1.70 -7.57
CA VAL A 128 -9.68 -2.02 -7.93
C VAL A 128 -9.53 -3.46 -8.44
N ILE A 129 -10.28 -4.41 -7.88
CA ILE A 129 -10.28 -5.81 -8.33
C ILE A 129 -11.01 -5.96 -9.67
N LYS A 130 -12.14 -5.27 -9.87
CA LYS A 130 -12.82 -5.24 -11.18
C LYS A 130 -11.90 -4.70 -12.28
N ASN A 131 -11.20 -3.60 -11.98
CA ASN A 131 -10.25 -3.00 -12.92
C ASN A 131 -9.09 -3.96 -13.25
N LEU A 132 -8.53 -4.64 -12.26
CA LEU A 132 -7.48 -5.62 -12.48
C LEU A 132 -7.97 -6.84 -13.25
N LYS A 133 -9.18 -7.34 -12.96
CA LYS A 133 -9.80 -8.45 -13.72
C LYS A 133 -10.02 -8.09 -15.19
N GLN A 134 -10.40 -6.84 -15.50
CA GLN A 134 -10.49 -6.33 -16.87
C GLN A 134 -9.12 -6.31 -17.57
N ASN A 135 -8.05 -6.18 -16.82
CA ASN A 135 -6.67 -6.29 -17.30
C ASN A 135 -6.12 -7.73 -17.31
N GLY A 136 -6.94 -8.72 -16.97
CA GLY A 136 -6.60 -10.14 -17.05
C GLY A 136 -5.60 -10.62 -15.99
N PHE A 137 -5.47 -9.91 -14.83
CA PHE A 137 -4.61 -10.35 -13.75
C PHE A 137 -5.12 -11.63 -13.06
N ILE A 138 -4.24 -12.31 -12.36
CA ILE A 138 -4.57 -13.50 -11.56
C ILE A 138 -4.51 -13.14 -10.07
N PRO A 139 -5.61 -13.26 -9.28
CA PRO A 139 -5.58 -13.08 -7.84
C PRO A 139 -4.74 -14.20 -7.18
N ALA A 140 -3.56 -13.85 -6.68
CA ALA A 140 -2.59 -14.78 -6.11
C ALA A 140 -2.55 -14.71 -4.57
N GLY A 141 -3.69 -15.02 -3.94
CA GLY A 141 -3.80 -15.15 -2.50
C GLY A 141 -4.04 -13.85 -1.72
N ARG A 142 -4.32 -14.04 -0.43
CA ARG A 142 -4.64 -12.97 0.54
C ARG A 142 -3.43 -12.78 1.46
N VAL A 143 -2.84 -11.59 1.45
CA VAL A 143 -1.66 -11.30 2.28
C VAL A 143 -2.03 -10.65 3.59
N ASN A 144 -1.27 -11.01 4.63
CA ASN A 144 -1.48 -10.59 6.01
C ASN A 144 -1.28 -9.07 6.21
N MET A 145 -1.81 -8.57 7.33
CA MET A 145 -1.80 -7.15 7.66
C MET A 145 -2.02 -6.93 9.16
N ASP A 146 -1.76 -5.74 9.66
CA ASP A 146 -2.31 -5.35 10.97
C ASP A 146 -3.83 -5.35 10.93
N GLU A 147 -4.47 -5.78 12.00
CA GLU A 147 -5.92 -5.88 12.12
C GLU A 147 -6.62 -4.57 11.73
N PHE A 148 -7.54 -4.60 10.75
CA PHE A 148 -8.24 -3.44 10.18
C PHE A 148 -7.32 -2.29 9.76
N ALA A 149 -6.11 -2.60 9.31
CA ALA A 149 -5.08 -1.64 8.94
C ALA A 149 -4.60 -0.73 10.10
N MET A 150 -4.79 -1.16 11.35
CA MET A 150 -4.44 -0.43 12.57
C MET A 150 -3.14 -0.94 13.16
N GLY A 151 -2.02 -0.41 12.68
CA GLY A 151 -0.67 -0.75 13.13
C GLY A 151 0.39 -0.38 12.11
N SER A 152 1.65 -0.52 12.54
CA SER A 152 2.84 -0.18 11.75
C SER A 152 3.90 -1.29 11.79
N SER A 153 3.50 -2.53 12.17
CA SER A 153 4.43 -3.66 12.33
C SER A 153 3.89 -5.00 11.85
N THR A 154 2.59 -5.12 11.61
CA THR A 154 1.84 -6.37 11.34
C THR A 154 1.81 -7.33 12.55
N GLU A 155 2.27 -6.89 13.74
CA GLU A 155 2.13 -7.65 14.98
C GLU A 155 0.69 -7.72 15.50
N ASN A 156 -0.17 -6.78 15.08
CA ASN A 156 -1.58 -6.73 15.48
C ASN A 156 -2.49 -7.67 14.67
N SER A 157 -1.94 -8.48 13.76
CA SER A 157 -2.75 -9.48 13.06
C SER A 157 -3.36 -10.49 14.04
N GLY A 158 -4.68 -10.68 13.96
CA GLY A 158 -5.40 -11.70 14.74
C GLY A 158 -5.28 -13.12 14.18
N LEU A 159 -4.66 -13.30 13.01
CA LEU A 159 -4.66 -14.55 12.24
C LEU A 159 -3.27 -15.17 12.02
N GLY A 160 -2.19 -14.43 12.31
CA GLY A 160 -0.85 -14.95 12.17
C GLY A 160 0.23 -13.87 12.23
N VAL A 161 1.48 -14.28 12.30
CA VAL A 161 2.64 -13.41 12.35
C VAL A 161 3.30 -13.36 10.98
N THR A 162 3.60 -12.16 10.50
CA THR A 162 4.44 -11.95 9.32
C THR A 162 5.82 -11.47 9.74
N ARG A 163 6.86 -12.06 9.18
CA ARG A 163 8.26 -11.75 9.46
C ARG A 163 8.90 -11.01 8.30
N ASN A 164 9.91 -10.20 8.61
CA ASN A 164 10.70 -9.53 7.60
C ASN A 164 11.55 -10.54 6.81
N PRO A 165 11.50 -10.57 5.46
CA PRO A 165 12.27 -11.54 4.67
C PRO A 165 13.79 -11.35 4.75
N TYR A 166 14.27 -10.20 5.20
CA TYR A 166 15.72 -9.91 5.39
C TYR A 166 16.24 -10.30 6.77
N ASP A 167 15.36 -10.37 7.78
CA ASP A 167 15.67 -10.85 9.12
C ASP A 167 14.38 -11.34 9.80
N LEU A 168 14.23 -12.66 9.90
CA LEU A 168 13.01 -13.30 10.43
C LEU A 168 12.74 -12.99 11.92
N THR A 169 13.66 -12.35 12.62
CA THR A 169 13.47 -11.89 14.01
C THR A 169 12.84 -10.48 14.09
N ARG A 170 12.60 -9.85 12.92
CA ARG A 170 12.12 -8.47 12.81
C ARG A 170 10.77 -8.38 12.11
N VAL A 171 10.12 -7.25 12.35
CA VAL A 171 8.83 -6.92 11.75
C VAL A 171 8.98 -6.53 10.28
N PRO A 172 8.00 -6.83 9.41
CA PRO A 172 8.00 -6.39 8.01
C PRO A 172 7.53 -4.93 7.85
N GLY A 173 7.17 -4.26 8.96
CA GLY A 173 6.40 -3.03 8.92
C GLY A 173 4.90 -3.29 8.80
N GLY A 174 4.13 -2.22 8.66
CA GLY A 174 2.66 -2.31 8.59
C GLY A 174 1.98 -0.98 8.22
N SER A 175 0.69 -1.10 7.98
CA SER A 175 -0.17 -2.27 8.11
C SER A 175 -0.13 -3.23 6.91
N SER A 176 0.51 -2.90 5.77
CA SER A 176 0.63 -3.80 4.59
C SER A 176 1.90 -4.68 4.68
N GLY A 177 2.22 -5.22 5.88
CA GLY A 177 3.46 -5.99 6.08
C GLY A 177 3.48 -7.30 5.30
N GLY A 178 2.34 -7.99 5.17
CA GLY A 178 2.25 -9.18 4.32
C GLY A 178 2.50 -8.88 2.85
N SER A 179 1.96 -7.75 2.34
CA SER A 179 2.22 -7.30 0.96
C SER A 179 3.70 -7.00 0.73
N ALA A 180 4.32 -6.24 1.66
CA ALA A 180 5.74 -5.90 1.58
C ALA A 180 6.64 -7.13 1.68
N ALA A 181 6.36 -8.01 2.64
CA ALA A 181 7.13 -9.24 2.83
C ALA A 181 6.97 -10.21 1.64
N ALA A 182 5.79 -10.27 1.02
CA ALA A 182 5.58 -11.08 -0.18
C ALA A 182 6.41 -10.57 -1.37
N VAL A 183 6.45 -9.26 -1.61
CA VAL A 183 7.25 -8.67 -2.68
C VAL A 183 8.75 -8.78 -2.39
N GLY A 184 9.20 -8.33 -1.19
CA GLY A 184 10.60 -8.34 -0.80
C GLY A 184 11.20 -9.73 -0.64
N GLY A 185 10.37 -10.74 -0.31
CA GLY A 185 10.74 -12.15 -0.20
C GLY A 185 10.57 -12.95 -1.49
N ASN A 186 10.18 -12.30 -2.59
CA ASN A 186 9.91 -12.95 -3.88
C ASN A 186 8.82 -14.03 -3.81
N LEU A 187 7.77 -13.84 -3.02
CA LEU A 187 6.61 -14.72 -2.95
C LEU A 187 5.49 -14.28 -3.91
N CYS A 188 5.65 -13.17 -4.58
CA CYS A 188 4.75 -12.67 -5.62
C CYS A 188 5.49 -11.76 -6.60
N ILE A 189 4.86 -11.52 -7.75
CA ILE A 189 5.36 -10.57 -8.76
C ILE A 189 5.13 -9.13 -8.27
N ALA A 190 3.94 -8.88 -7.73
CA ALA A 190 3.54 -7.60 -7.14
C ALA A 190 2.42 -7.83 -6.11
N ALA A 191 2.13 -6.81 -5.30
CA ALA A 191 1.04 -6.86 -4.33
C ALA A 191 0.26 -5.55 -4.29
N LEU A 192 -1.01 -5.63 -3.86
CA LEU A 192 -1.78 -4.47 -3.44
C LEU A 192 -1.62 -4.26 -1.94
N GLY A 193 -1.40 -3.00 -1.56
CA GLY A 193 -1.44 -2.52 -0.19
C GLY A 193 -2.50 -1.45 0.01
N THR A 194 -2.64 -0.96 1.25
CA THR A 194 -3.38 0.26 1.57
C THR A 194 -2.57 1.16 2.49
N ASP A 195 -2.72 2.46 2.32
CA ASP A 195 -2.01 3.48 3.09
C ASP A 195 -2.99 4.48 3.68
N THR A 196 -3.00 4.61 4.98
CA THR A 196 -3.82 5.56 5.73
C THR A 196 -2.92 6.61 6.40
N GLY A 197 -1.76 6.19 6.91
CA GLY A 197 -0.77 7.03 7.55
C GLY A 197 0.68 6.67 7.19
N GLY A 198 0.89 5.71 6.29
CA GLY A 198 2.22 5.19 5.94
C GLY A 198 2.22 3.71 5.57
N SER A 199 1.06 3.07 5.64
CA SER A 199 0.92 1.60 5.62
C SER A 199 1.25 0.90 4.28
N ILE A 200 1.66 1.61 3.24
CA ILE A 200 2.35 1.09 2.04
C ILE A 200 3.83 1.44 2.13
N ARG A 201 4.14 2.71 2.39
CA ARG A 201 5.47 3.29 2.25
C ARG A 201 6.45 2.78 3.30
N GLN A 202 6.04 2.74 4.58
CA GLN A 202 6.87 2.27 5.68
C GLN A 202 7.21 0.77 5.54
N PRO A 203 6.26 -0.17 5.34
CA PRO A 203 6.62 -1.56 5.13
C PRO A 203 7.40 -1.79 3.83
N ALA A 204 7.19 -0.99 2.77
CA ALA A 204 8.00 -1.05 1.56
C ALA A 204 9.48 -0.72 1.85
N SER A 205 9.73 0.32 2.67
CA SER A 205 11.09 0.66 3.15
C SER A 205 11.74 -0.48 3.92
N PHE A 206 10.97 -1.17 4.78
CA PHE A 206 11.48 -2.26 5.63
C PHE A 206 11.74 -3.58 4.86
N CYS A 207 11.07 -3.77 3.73
CA CYS A 207 11.15 -4.99 2.94
C CYS A 207 11.79 -4.80 1.55
N ASN A 208 12.53 -3.70 1.33
CA ASN A 208 13.27 -3.45 0.07
C ASN A 208 12.41 -3.52 -1.19
N CYS A 209 11.22 -2.96 -1.16
CA CYS A 209 10.36 -2.85 -2.34
C CYS A 209 9.90 -1.42 -2.57
N VAL A 210 9.37 -1.15 -3.77
CA VAL A 210 8.74 0.13 -4.09
C VAL A 210 7.30 0.10 -3.60
N GLY A 211 6.89 1.16 -2.88
CA GLY A 211 5.52 1.34 -2.45
C GLY A 211 4.99 2.71 -2.86
N VAL A 212 3.83 2.78 -3.52
CA VAL A 212 3.24 4.06 -3.93
C VAL A 212 1.90 4.27 -3.27
N LYS A 213 1.79 5.37 -2.53
CA LYS A 213 0.51 5.92 -2.05
C LYS A 213 0.05 6.98 -3.05
N PRO A 214 -1.00 6.72 -3.85
CA PRO A 214 -1.54 7.76 -4.73
C PRO A 214 -2.19 8.90 -3.95
N SER A 215 -2.53 9.96 -4.62
CA SER A 215 -3.34 11.04 -4.08
C SER A 215 -4.69 10.54 -3.61
N TYR A 216 -5.24 11.15 -2.57
CA TYR A 216 -6.57 10.82 -2.08
C TYR A 216 -7.62 10.96 -3.20
N GLY A 217 -8.33 9.88 -3.49
CA GLY A 217 -9.32 9.81 -4.55
C GLY A 217 -8.78 9.36 -5.93
N ARG A 218 -7.48 9.25 -6.16
CA ARG A 218 -6.94 8.76 -7.45
C ARG A 218 -7.37 7.32 -7.74
N VAL A 219 -7.51 6.51 -6.70
CA VAL A 219 -7.93 5.10 -6.75
C VAL A 219 -9.20 4.96 -5.92
N SER A 220 -10.22 4.29 -6.46
CA SER A 220 -11.48 4.04 -5.75
C SER A 220 -11.27 3.18 -4.51
N ARG A 221 -12.00 3.52 -3.44
CA ARG A 221 -12.06 2.78 -2.17
C ARG A 221 -13.32 1.90 -2.07
N PHE A 222 -14.19 1.88 -3.09
CA PHE A 222 -15.36 1.03 -3.07
C PHE A 222 -14.95 -0.45 -2.99
N GLY A 223 -15.50 -1.15 -1.99
CA GLY A 223 -15.17 -2.55 -1.71
C GLY A 223 -13.88 -2.76 -0.92
N VAL A 224 -13.29 -1.68 -0.40
CA VAL A 224 -12.17 -1.74 0.57
C VAL A 224 -12.73 -1.52 1.97
N THR A 225 -12.39 -2.39 2.92
CA THR A 225 -12.83 -2.21 4.30
C THR A 225 -12.19 -0.97 4.91
N ALA A 226 -13.00 0.00 5.30
CA ALA A 226 -12.52 1.29 5.74
C ALA A 226 -11.92 1.25 7.15
N PHE A 227 -10.70 1.80 7.29
CA PHE A 227 -10.14 2.24 8.57
C PHE A 227 -10.51 3.71 8.80
N ALA A 228 -9.95 4.64 8.03
CA ALA A 228 -10.23 6.07 8.11
C ALA A 228 -10.63 6.61 6.73
N SER A 229 -11.93 6.80 6.52
CA SER A 229 -12.52 7.08 5.22
C SER A 229 -11.97 8.32 4.51
N SER A 230 -11.47 9.31 5.27
CA SER A 230 -10.87 10.53 4.72
C SER A 230 -9.38 10.42 4.42
N LEU A 231 -8.75 9.25 4.65
CA LEU A 231 -7.31 9.03 4.53
C LEU A 231 -6.94 7.81 3.71
N ASP A 232 -7.71 6.71 3.79
CA ASP A 232 -7.39 5.43 3.17
C ASP A 232 -7.16 5.53 1.67
N GLN A 233 -6.08 4.92 1.17
CA GLN A 233 -5.81 4.75 -0.26
C GLN A 233 -5.27 3.36 -0.57
N VAL A 234 -5.70 2.77 -1.70
CA VAL A 234 -5.10 1.57 -2.27
C VAL A 234 -3.92 1.97 -3.16
N GLY A 235 -2.84 1.21 -3.10
CA GLY A 235 -1.70 1.46 -3.97
C GLY A 235 -0.85 0.21 -4.22
N PRO A 236 0.04 0.28 -5.25
CA PRO A 236 0.92 -0.80 -5.61
C PRO A 236 2.10 -0.95 -4.66
N MET A 237 2.53 -2.19 -4.47
CA MET A 237 3.80 -2.60 -3.89
C MET A 237 4.50 -3.53 -4.88
N THR A 238 5.70 -3.16 -5.35
CA THR A 238 6.35 -3.76 -6.52
C THR A 238 7.86 -3.83 -6.36
N LYS A 239 8.53 -4.51 -7.29
CA LYS A 239 10.00 -4.65 -7.30
C LYS A 239 10.71 -3.45 -7.94
N SER A 240 10.01 -2.70 -8.80
CA SER A 240 10.52 -1.51 -9.49
C SER A 240 9.49 -0.39 -9.56
N VAL A 241 9.96 0.83 -9.85
CA VAL A 241 9.07 1.99 -10.08
C VAL A 241 8.28 1.82 -11.39
N GLU A 242 8.85 1.17 -12.41
CA GLU A 242 8.14 0.88 -13.66
C GLU A 242 6.95 -0.05 -13.41
N ASP A 243 7.13 -1.10 -12.62
CA ASP A 243 6.05 -2.00 -12.23
C ASP A 243 4.94 -1.27 -11.44
N ALA A 244 5.35 -0.33 -10.56
CA ALA A 244 4.40 0.50 -9.82
C ALA A 244 3.59 1.41 -10.75
N ALA A 245 4.21 1.97 -11.77
CA ALA A 245 3.55 2.79 -12.78
C ALA A 245 2.52 1.98 -13.59
N ILE A 246 2.88 0.78 -14.03
CA ILE A 246 1.98 -0.14 -14.75
C ILE A 246 0.79 -0.51 -13.87
N LEU A 247 1.04 -0.92 -12.64
CA LEU A 247 -0.02 -1.38 -11.74
C LEU A 247 -0.93 -0.21 -11.32
N LEU A 248 -0.37 0.97 -11.01
CA LEU A 248 -1.16 2.14 -10.64
C LEU A 248 -2.07 2.59 -11.79
N LYS A 249 -1.62 2.52 -13.05
CA LYS A 249 -2.45 2.81 -14.22
C LYS A 249 -3.71 1.94 -14.27
N ALA A 250 -3.57 0.67 -13.94
CA ALA A 250 -4.70 -0.27 -13.93
C ALA A 250 -5.65 -0.07 -12.73
N LEU A 251 -5.14 0.47 -11.61
CA LEU A 251 -5.95 0.71 -10.40
C LEU A 251 -6.72 2.03 -10.45
N ALA A 252 -6.12 3.08 -11.05
CA ALA A 252 -6.61 4.45 -11.01
C ALA A 252 -7.81 4.68 -11.94
N GLY A 253 -8.67 5.63 -11.58
CA GLY A 253 -9.78 6.07 -12.43
C GLY A 253 -11.00 6.51 -11.65
N HIS A 254 -11.96 7.09 -12.40
CA HIS A 254 -13.24 7.48 -11.84
C HIS A 254 -14.12 6.27 -11.53
N ASP A 255 -14.82 6.34 -10.41
CA ASP A 255 -15.78 5.33 -9.98
C ASP A 255 -17.04 6.04 -9.43
N GLU A 256 -18.19 5.76 -10.03
CA GLU A 256 -19.49 6.30 -9.56
C GLU A 256 -19.84 5.82 -8.14
N MET A 257 -19.25 4.71 -7.68
CA MET A 257 -19.44 4.16 -6.33
C MET A 257 -18.56 4.83 -5.27
N ASP A 258 -17.57 5.66 -5.67
CA ASP A 258 -16.74 6.47 -4.78
C ASP A 258 -16.71 7.93 -5.24
N GLY A 259 -17.55 8.75 -4.65
CA GLY A 259 -17.69 10.18 -4.98
C GLY A 259 -16.43 11.03 -4.75
N THR A 260 -15.36 10.47 -4.22
CA THR A 260 -14.07 11.16 -4.06
C THR A 260 -13.16 11.04 -5.28
N THR A 261 -13.50 10.15 -6.23
CA THR A 261 -12.68 9.93 -7.43
C THR A 261 -12.93 11.03 -8.47
N PRO A 262 -11.88 11.70 -9.00
CA PRO A 262 -12.03 12.72 -10.03
C PRO A 262 -12.40 12.10 -11.38
N LYS A 263 -13.03 12.90 -12.23
CA LYS A 263 -13.38 12.50 -13.61
C LYS A 263 -12.24 12.72 -14.61
N ASP A 264 -11.14 13.30 -14.15
CA ASP A 264 -9.98 13.57 -14.99
C ASP A 264 -9.38 12.27 -15.54
N PRO A 265 -8.93 12.26 -16.81
CA PRO A 265 -8.29 11.10 -17.40
C PRO A 265 -7.09 10.62 -16.57
N VAL A 266 -6.92 9.32 -16.48
CA VAL A 266 -5.73 8.73 -15.86
C VAL A 266 -4.56 8.80 -16.85
N PRO A 267 -3.44 9.46 -16.48
CA PRO A 267 -2.26 9.52 -17.31
C PRO A 267 -1.65 8.15 -17.64
N ASP A 268 -0.80 8.09 -18.65
CA ASP A 268 0.00 6.91 -18.92
C ASP A 268 1.31 6.99 -18.10
N TYR A 269 1.25 6.47 -16.89
CA TYR A 269 2.36 6.55 -15.95
C TYR A 269 3.62 5.82 -16.42
N ALA A 270 3.48 4.68 -17.13
CA ALA A 270 4.63 3.95 -17.65
C ALA A 270 5.36 4.78 -18.73
N LYS A 271 4.60 5.45 -19.61
CA LYS A 271 5.18 6.37 -20.60
C LYS A 271 5.81 7.60 -19.94
N ALA A 272 5.20 8.11 -18.85
CA ALA A 272 5.69 9.32 -18.18
C ALA A 272 7.08 9.15 -17.56
N ILE A 273 7.49 7.92 -17.22
CA ILE A 273 8.81 7.62 -16.65
C ILE A 273 9.89 7.35 -17.69
N GLU A 274 9.55 7.23 -18.97
CA GLU A 274 10.54 7.05 -20.04
C GLU A 274 11.56 8.20 -20.04
N GLY A 275 12.85 7.88 -20.03
CA GLY A 275 13.92 8.87 -19.99
C GLY A 275 13.97 9.69 -18.70
N ALA A 276 13.43 9.16 -17.59
CA ALA A 276 13.45 9.83 -16.28
C ALA A 276 14.88 10.21 -15.88
N SER A 277 15.06 11.44 -15.39
CA SER A 277 16.35 12.01 -15.01
C SER A 277 16.17 12.99 -13.86
N MET A 278 17.15 13.06 -12.96
CA MET A 278 17.21 14.08 -11.90
C MET A 278 17.61 15.46 -12.40
N LYS A 279 18.11 15.58 -13.62
CA LYS A 279 18.59 16.85 -14.16
C LYS A 279 17.48 17.91 -14.18
N GLY A 280 17.70 18.99 -13.42
CA GLY A 280 16.79 20.13 -13.33
C GLY A 280 15.56 19.90 -12.43
N VAL A 281 15.47 18.74 -11.76
CA VAL A 281 14.43 18.49 -10.75
C VAL A 281 14.75 19.29 -9.50
N LYS A 282 13.79 20.08 -9.00
CA LYS A 282 13.89 20.80 -7.74
C LYS A 282 13.41 19.92 -6.59
N LEU A 283 14.36 19.45 -5.77
CA LEU A 283 14.08 18.62 -4.59
C LEU A 283 14.02 19.48 -3.33
N GLY A 284 12.87 19.48 -2.67
CA GLY A 284 12.66 20.17 -1.41
C GLY A 284 13.21 19.37 -0.23
N LEU A 285 14.00 20.06 0.60
CA LEU A 285 14.54 19.59 1.86
C LEU A 285 13.82 20.30 2.99
N ALA A 286 12.94 19.60 3.71
CA ALA A 286 12.26 20.15 4.86
C ALA A 286 13.08 19.88 6.13
N LYS A 287 13.54 20.94 6.80
CA LYS A 287 14.33 20.81 8.03
C LYS A 287 13.60 20.02 9.13
N GLU A 288 12.28 20.14 9.17
CA GLU A 288 11.40 19.46 10.12
C GLU A 288 11.46 17.92 9.98
N TYR A 289 11.97 17.40 8.85
CA TYR A 289 12.16 15.97 8.63
C TYR A 289 13.62 15.51 8.73
N LEU A 290 14.58 16.38 8.48
CA LEU A 290 16.00 16.02 8.45
C LEU A 290 16.71 16.19 9.80
N GLU A 291 16.14 17.02 10.69
CA GLU A 291 16.71 17.36 12.00
C GLU A 291 15.93 16.73 13.17
N VAL A 292 15.23 15.62 12.93
CA VAL A 292 14.43 14.94 13.98
C VAL A 292 15.34 14.24 14.98
N SER A 293 15.14 14.55 16.27
CA SER A 293 15.82 13.82 17.35
C SER A 293 15.35 12.36 17.41
N GLY A 294 16.31 11.42 17.57
CA GLY A 294 16.01 9.99 17.66
C GLY A 294 15.95 9.25 16.31
N MET A 295 16.30 9.92 15.21
CA MET A 295 16.53 9.22 13.93
C MET A 295 17.74 8.31 14.06
N ASP A 296 17.59 7.07 13.59
CA ASP A 296 18.68 6.10 13.54
C ASP A 296 19.83 6.62 12.64
N PRO A 297 21.11 6.57 13.10
CA PRO A 297 22.24 7.07 12.32
C PRO A 297 22.38 6.46 10.92
N GLU A 298 22.02 5.18 10.76
CA GLU A 298 22.09 4.51 9.46
C GLU A 298 20.97 4.97 8.51
N VAL A 299 19.77 5.25 9.04
CA VAL A 299 18.69 5.88 8.25
C VAL A 299 19.13 7.26 7.80
N LYS A 300 19.72 8.05 8.72
CA LYS A 300 20.24 9.38 8.37
C LYS A 300 21.32 9.28 7.29
N ARG A 301 22.30 8.41 7.46
CA ARG A 301 23.40 8.20 6.49
C ARG A 301 22.86 7.86 5.09
N LEU A 302 21.95 6.89 5.00
CA LEU A 302 21.37 6.46 3.72
C LEU A 302 20.49 7.52 3.07
N THR A 303 19.77 8.33 3.88
CA THR A 303 19.01 9.46 3.39
C THR A 303 19.93 10.56 2.84
N ASP A 304 20.98 10.92 3.57
CA ASP A 304 21.96 11.90 3.12
C ASP A 304 22.71 11.44 1.86
N GLU A 305 22.98 10.14 1.73
CA GLU A 305 23.55 9.54 0.52
C GLU A 305 22.59 9.62 -0.67
N ALA A 306 21.31 9.33 -0.45
CA ALA A 306 20.29 9.46 -1.49
C ALA A 306 20.15 10.91 -1.98
N ILE A 307 20.14 11.89 -1.07
CA ILE A 307 20.10 13.32 -1.41
C ILE A 307 21.34 13.70 -2.24
N ARG A 308 22.54 13.29 -1.81
CA ARG A 308 23.80 13.57 -2.55
C ARG A 308 23.80 12.94 -3.95
N LYS A 309 23.30 11.70 -4.10
CA LYS A 309 23.19 11.06 -5.42
C LYS A 309 22.24 11.82 -6.35
N CYS A 310 21.11 12.31 -5.83
CA CYS A 310 20.19 13.15 -6.60
C CYS A 310 20.87 14.45 -7.06
N GLU A 311 21.59 15.14 -6.18
CA GLU A 311 22.33 16.36 -6.49
C GLU A 311 23.41 16.12 -7.56
N GLN A 312 24.21 15.05 -7.39
CA GLN A 312 25.23 14.65 -8.37
C GLN A 312 24.64 14.29 -9.74
N ALA A 313 23.41 13.78 -9.77
CA ALA A 313 22.65 13.51 -10.99
C ALA A 313 21.98 14.75 -11.59
N GLY A 314 22.17 15.92 -10.99
CA GLY A 314 21.72 17.22 -11.51
C GLY A 314 20.42 17.76 -10.94
N ALA A 315 19.95 17.24 -9.78
CA ALA A 315 18.86 17.85 -9.05
C ALA A 315 19.31 19.15 -8.36
N GLU A 316 18.41 20.13 -8.26
CA GLU A 316 18.56 21.37 -7.49
C GLU A 316 17.96 21.14 -6.09
N LEU A 317 18.78 21.28 -5.04
CA LEU A 317 18.31 21.16 -3.66
C LEU A 317 17.78 22.52 -3.17
N VAL A 318 16.55 22.54 -2.67
CA VAL A 318 15.87 23.75 -2.22
C VAL A 318 15.36 23.57 -0.80
N GLU A 319 15.75 24.44 0.12
CA GLU A 319 15.21 24.43 1.48
C GLU A 319 13.74 24.87 1.48
N VAL A 320 12.92 24.11 2.18
CA VAL A 320 11.51 24.41 2.41
C VAL A 320 11.16 24.20 3.88
N SER A 321 10.03 24.71 4.32
CA SER A 321 9.54 24.53 5.69
C SER A 321 8.09 24.06 5.67
N LEU A 322 7.78 23.12 6.55
CA LEU A 322 6.46 22.55 6.77
C LEU A 322 6.10 22.70 8.26
N PRO A 323 5.89 23.94 8.75
CA PRO A 323 5.88 24.26 10.18
C PRO A 323 4.77 23.57 10.97
N HIS A 324 3.66 23.20 10.35
CA HIS A 324 2.57 22.52 11.05
C HIS A 324 2.75 21.00 11.12
N THR A 325 3.84 20.44 10.56
CA THR A 325 4.15 19.00 10.63
C THR A 325 4.29 18.49 12.07
N GLU A 326 4.73 19.34 13.00
CA GLU A 326 4.83 19.00 14.43
C GLU A 326 3.50 18.52 15.03
N TYR A 327 2.36 18.98 14.49
CA TYR A 327 1.02 18.58 14.94
C TYR A 327 0.47 17.33 14.25
N ALA A 328 1.13 16.84 13.20
CA ALA A 328 0.58 15.81 12.32
C ALA A 328 0.24 14.52 13.06
N MET A 329 1.10 14.09 13.99
CA MET A 329 0.86 12.92 14.82
C MET A 329 -0.42 13.06 15.66
N ALA A 330 -0.55 14.17 16.38
CA ALA A 330 -1.73 14.44 17.21
C ALA A 330 -3.01 14.50 16.34
N VAL A 331 -2.94 15.21 15.21
CA VAL A 331 -4.06 15.34 14.27
C VAL A 331 -4.50 13.97 13.74
N TYR A 332 -3.56 13.14 13.33
CA TYR A 332 -3.84 11.81 12.79
C TYR A 332 -4.50 10.90 13.85
N TYR A 333 -3.94 10.85 15.06
CA TYR A 333 -4.47 9.99 16.14
C TYR A 333 -5.75 10.52 16.79
N ILE A 334 -6.22 11.70 16.38
CA ILE A 334 -7.59 12.18 16.65
C ILE A 334 -8.52 11.77 15.50
N ILE A 335 -8.16 12.09 14.24
CA ILE A 335 -9.03 11.89 13.08
C ILE A 335 -9.22 10.40 12.77
N ALA A 336 -8.13 9.64 12.64
CA ALA A 336 -8.22 8.25 12.22
C ALA A 336 -8.97 7.35 13.22
N PRO A 337 -8.74 7.42 14.55
CA PRO A 337 -9.59 6.69 15.50
C PRO A 337 -11.04 7.15 15.53
N ALA A 338 -11.33 8.45 15.36
CA ALA A 338 -12.69 8.95 15.26
C ALA A 338 -13.45 8.32 14.10
N GLU A 339 -12.85 8.31 12.90
CA GLU A 339 -13.44 7.67 11.74
C GLU A 339 -13.52 6.14 11.88
N ALA A 340 -12.50 5.50 12.47
CA ALA A 340 -12.51 4.07 12.77
C ALA A 340 -13.67 3.67 13.69
N SER A 341 -13.94 4.44 14.74
CA SER A 341 -15.02 4.14 15.68
C SER A 341 -16.37 4.10 14.97
N ALA A 342 -16.60 4.99 14.00
CA ALA A 342 -17.81 5.02 13.18
C ALA A 342 -17.80 3.89 12.12
N ASN A 343 -16.68 3.68 11.42
CA ASN A 343 -16.56 2.67 10.37
C ASN A 343 -16.71 1.24 10.92
N LEU A 344 -16.13 0.95 12.08
CA LEU A 344 -16.17 -0.39 12.67
C LEU A 344 -17.43 -0.67 13.51
N ALA A 345 -18.34 0.30 13.63
CA ALA A 345 -19.64 0.11 14.30
C ALA A 345 -20.50 -0.98 13.65
N ARG A 346 -20.32 -1.20 12.33
CA ARG A 346 -21.04 -2.20 11.53
C ARG A 346 -20.67 -3.65 11.85
N PHE A 347 -19.53 -3.90 12.50
CA PHE A 347 -19.09 -5.24 12.89
C PHE A 347 -19.61 -5.57 14.28
N ASP A 348 -20.82 -6.12 14.35
CA ASP A 348 -21.62 -6.32 15.56
C ASP A 348 -21.96 -7.80 15.84
N GLY A 349 -21.60 -8.70 14.91
CA GLY A 349 -21.90 -10.13 15.03
C GLY A 349 -23.36 -10.49 14.70
N VAL A 350 -24.15 -9.55 14.14
CA VAL A 350 -25.56 -9.79 13.80
C VAL A 350 -25.72 -10.37 12.40
N ARG A 351 -25.13 -9.74 11.38
CA ARG A 351 -25.37 -10.09 9.97
C ARG A 351 -24.29 -11.00 9.40
N TYR A 352 -23.03 -10.83 9.83
CA TYR A 352 -21.86 -11.54 9.32
C TYR A 352 -20.73 -11.46 10.35
N GLY A 353 -19.74 -12.31 10.17
CA GLY A 353 -18.56 -12.39 11.02
C GLY A 353 -18.81 -13.18 12.32
N HIS A 354 -17.91 -13.00 13.28
CA HIS A 354 -17.95 -13.71 14.56
C HIS A 354 -19.18 -13.28 15.39
N ARG A 355 -19.93 -14.28 15.82
CA ARG A 355 -21.05 -14.13 16.75
C ARG A 355 -20.74 -14.92 18.02
N SER A 356 -20.75 -14.26 19.18
CA SER A 356 -20.49 -14.92 20.45
C SER A 356 -21.58 -15.92 20.81
N GLU A 357 -21.19 -17.14 21.09
CA GLU A 357 -22.08 -18.19 21.60
C GLU A 357 -22.54 -17.92 23.07
N LYS A 358 -21.85 -17.01 23.74
CA LYS A 358 -22.16 -16.62 25.15
C LYS A 358 -23.20 -15.49 25.23
N ALA A 359 -23.74 -15.05 24.09
CA ALA A 359 -24.76 -14.01 24.04
C ALA A 359 -26.10 -14.55 24.53
N THR A 360 -26.75 -13.82 25.42
CA THR A 360 -28.08 -14.18 25.98
C THR A 360 -29.17 -13.18 25.58
N ASP A 361 -28.77 -12.01 25.08
CA ASP A 361 -29.64 -10.92 24.66
C ASP A 361 -28.88 -10.02 23.64
N VAL A 362 -29.55 -9.00 23.10
CA VAL A 362 -29.00 -8.09 22.10
C VAL A 362 -27.77 -7.34 22.66
N PHE A 363 -27.81 -6.88 23.88
CA PHE A 363 -26.70 -6.14 24.48
C PHE A 363 -25.45 -7.03 24.62
N THR A 364 -25.64 -8.23 25.16
CA THR A 364 -24.53 -9.20 25.31
C THR A 364 -24.05 -9.73 23.95
N LEU A 365 -24.91 -9.79 22.93
CA LEU A 365 -24.49 -10.12 21.57
C LEU A 365 -23.47 -9.11 21.04
N TYR A 366 -23.79 -7.82 21.09
CA TYR A 366 -22.87 -6.77 20.64
C TYR A 366 -21.58 -6.75 21.47
N THR A 367 -21.70 -6.70 22.78
CA THR A 367 -20.54 -6.52 23.67
C THR A 367 -19.59 -7.71 23.63
N LYS A 368 -20.10 -8.95 23.69
CA LYS A 368 -19.25 -10.14 23.68
C LYS A 368 -18.66 -10.44 22.30
N SER A 369 -19.44 -10.32 21.21
CA SER A 369 -18.92 -10.53 19.86
C SER A 369 -17.77 -9.59 19.53
N ARG A 370 -17.92 -8.30 19.86
CA ARG A 370 -16.87 -7.30 19.67
C ARG A 370 -15.67 -7.50 20.60
N ALA A 371 -15.91 -7.87 21.86
CA ALA A 371 -14.84 -8.15 22.84
C ALA A 371 -13.98 -9.35 22.43
N GLU A 372 -14.61 -10.41 21.91
CA GLU A 372 -13.95 -11.64 21.45
C GLU A 372 -13.30 -11.46 20.06
N GLY A 373 -13.95 -10.70 19.18
CA GLY A 373 -13.58 -10.56 17.78
C GLY A 373 -12.49 -9.53 17.49
N PHE A 374 -12.46 -8.39 18.21
CA PHE A 374 -11.45 -7.35 18.02
C PHE A 374 -10.22 -7.54 18.90
N GLY A 375 -9.04 -7.29 18.33
CA GLY A 375 -7.78 -7.23 19.05
C GLY A 375 -7.61 -5.98 19.91
N PRO A 376 -6.56 -5.94 20.75
CA PRO A 376 -6.34 -4.84 21.71
C PRO A 376 -6.20 -3.47 21.08
N GLU A 377 -5.43 -3.35 19.99
CA GLU A 377 -5.19 -2.06 19.32
C GLU A 377 -6.46 -1.51 18.67
N VAL A 378 -7.23 -2.34 18.01
CA VAL A 378 -8.52 -1.94 17.41
C VAL A 378 -9.48 -1.46 18.49
N LYS A 379 -9.60 -2.18 19.61
CA LYS A 379 -10.42 -1.74 20.74
C LYS A 379 -9.97 -0.40 21.30
N ARG A 380 -8.66 -0.19 21.46
CA ARG A 380 -8.10 1.08 21.93
C ARG A 380 -8.50 2.23 21.01
N ARG A 381 -8.33 2.08 19.69
CA ARG A 381 -8.69 3.13 18.72
C ARG A 381 -10.18 3.39 18.64
N ILE A 382 -11.02 2.37 18.75
CA ILE A 382 -12.48 2.55 18.82
C ILE A 382 -12.86 3.37 20.07
N ILE A 383 -12.28 3.08 21.23
CA ILE A 383 -12.55 3.81 22.48
C ILE A 383 -12.09 5.26 22.36
N MET A 384 -10.87 5.49 21.87
CA MET A 384 -10.33 6.85 21.61
C MET A 384 -11.24 7.63 20.65
N GLY A 385 -11.64 7.00 19.54
CA GLY A 385 -12.51 7.63 18.56
C GLY A 385 -13.89 7.97 19.10
N THR A 386 -14.47 7.07 19.87
CA THR A 386 -15.76 7.29 20.53
C THR A 386 -15.67 8.47 21.52
N TYR A 387 -14.57 8.57 22.26
CA TYR A 387 -14.34 9.66 23.20
C TYR A 387 -14.25 11.02 22.48
N VAL A 388 -13.43 11.13 21.43
CA VAL A 388 -13.23 12.42 20.72
C VAL A 388 -14.46 12.86 19.92
N LEU A 389 -15.38 11.94 19.61
CA LEU A 389 -16.65 12.27 18.95
C LEU A 389 -17.81 12.52 19.93
N SER A 390 -17.59 12.31 21.24
CA SER A 390 -18.66 12.48 22.22
C SER A 390 -19.03 13.95 22.44
N SER A 391 -20.25 14.16 22.96
CA SER A 391 -20.77 15.51 23.24
C SER A 391 -19.84 16.29 24.14
N GLY A 392 -19.54 17.55 23.77
CA GLY A 392 -18.61 18.44 24.48
C GLY A 392 -17.14 18.28 24.07
N TYR A 393 -16.75 17.17 23.39
CA TYR A 393 -15.37 16.94 22.95
C TYR A 393 -15.19 17.06 21.44
N TYR A 394 -16.25 16.91 20.66
CA TYR A 394 -16.19 16.97 19.20
C TYR A 394 -15.49 18.24 18.67
N ASP A 395 -15.92 19.42 19.11
CA ASP A 395 -15.33 20.69 18.64
C ASP A 395 -13.92 20.90 19.17
N ALA A 396 -13.67 20.49 20.43
CA ALA A 396 -12.39 20.63 21.10
C ALA A 396 -11.29 19.75 20.49
N TYR A 397 -11.64 18.55 19.99
CA TYR A 397 -10.69 17.59 19.44
C TYR A 397 -10.87 17.39 17.93
N TYR A 398 -11.96 16.75 17.49
CA TYR A 398 -12.12 16.40 16.07
C TYR A 398 -12.22 17.65 15.18
N GLY A 399 -13.06 18.59 15.52
CA GLY A 399 -13.20 19.86 14.79
C GLY A 399 -11.89 20.66 14.73
N LYS A 400 -11.14 20.71 15.85
CA LYS A 400 -9.84 21.37 15.90
C LYS A 400 -8.81 20.63 15.04
N ALA A 401 -8.76 19.28 15.11
CA ALA A 401 -7.85 18.47 14.29
C ALA A 401 -8.09 18.68 12.79
N GLN A 402 -9.34 18.76 12.33
CA GLN A 402 -9.68 19.07 10.94
C GLN A 402 -9.16 20.45 10.49
N LYS A 403 -9.24 21.45 11.37
CA LYS A 403 -8.69 22.79 11.10
C LYS A 403 -7.16 22.75 10.96
N VAL A 404 -6.47 22.03 11.86
CA VAL A 404 -5.01 21.87 11.79
C VAL A 404 -4.59 21.04 10.57
N ARG A 405 -5.36 20.00 10.20
CA ARG A 405 -5.15 19.27 8.95
C ARG A 405 -5.14 20.20 7.72
N THR A 406 -6.02 21.21 7.70
CA THR A 406 -6.05 22.21 6.62
C THR A 406 -4.75 23.04 6.60
N LEU A 407 -4.16 23.35 7.75
CA LEU A 407 -2.88 24.07 7.84
C LEU A 407 -1.73 23.18 7.33
N ILE A 408 -1.70 21.90 7.73
CA ILE A 408 -0.71 20.94 7.22
C ILE A 408 -0.79 20.86 5.70
N LYS A 409 -2.00 20.70 5.13
CA LYS A 409 -2.17 20.71 3.67
C LYS A 409 -1.62 21.97 3.03
N ARG A 410 -1.87 23.15 3.61
CA ARG A 410 -1.38 24.43 3.10
C ARG A 410 0.15 24.50 3.08
N ASP A 411 0.85 23.92 4.08
CA ASP A 411 2.31 23.86 4.07
C ASP A 411 2.82 23.11 2.82
N PHE A 412 2.22 21.95 2.48
CA PHE A 412 2.56 21.22 1.26
C PHE A 412 2.22 22.02 0.00
N ASP A 413 1.05 22.65 -0.06
CA ASP A 413 0.65 23.47 -1.21
C ASP A 413 1.64 24.64 -1.45
N GLU A 414 2.16 25.28 -0.39
CA GLU A 414 3.16 26.33 -0.49
C GLU A 414 4.57 25.80 -0.85
N ALA A 415 4.94 24.64 -0.33
CA ALA A 415 6.20 23.98 -0.69
C ALA A 415 6.25 23.61 -2.17
N PHE A 416 5.20 23.02 -2.71
CA PHE A 416 5.13 22.61 -4.12
C PHE A 416 5.02 23.75 -5.13
N LYS A 417 4.86 25.00 -4.69
CA LYS A 417 5.07 26.17 -5.56
C LYS A 417 6.55 26.44 -5.85
N LYS A 418 7.45 25.89 -5.04
CA LYS A 418 8.90 26.13 -5.10
C LYS A 418 9.69 24.94 -5.60
N VAL A 419 9.17 23.72 -5.38
CA VAL A 419 9.86 22.45 -5.66
C VAL A 419 8.96 21.47 -6.41
N ASP A 420 9.59 20.54 -7.12
CA ASP A 420 8.88 19.49 -7.86
C ASP A 420 8.49 18.32 -6.95
N ALA A 421 9.37 17.96 -6.01
CA ALA A 421 9.15 16.90 -5.04
C ALA A 421 9.86 17.21 -3.74
N LEU A 422 9.39 16.64 -2.64
CA LEU A 422 10.17 16.54 -1.40
C LEU A 422 10.89 15.22 -1.36
N ILE A 423 12.07 15.16 -0.72
CA ILE A 423 12.76 13.94 -0.34
C ILE A 423 12.91 13.88 1.18
N THR A 424 12.52 12.73 1.77
CA THR A 424 12.54 12.54 3.23
C THR A 424 12.90 11.08 3.57
N PRO A 425 13.30 10.77 4.82
CA PRO A 425 13.25 9.40 5.30
C PRO A 425 11.82 8.83 5.16
N CYS A 426 11.69 7.51 5.11
CA CYS A 426 10.38 6.86 5.11
C CYS A 426 9.95 6.44 6.53
N ALA A 427 10.92 6.08 7.38
CA ALA A 427 10.72 5.72 8.78
C ALA A 427 11.94 6.19 9.60
N PRO A 428 11.81 6.42 10.93
CA PRO A 428 12.92 6.89 11.75
C PRO A 428 13.99 5.83 12.02
N THR A 429 13.64 4.55 11.90
CA THR A 429 14.53 3.40 12.14
C THR A 429 14.41 2.37 11.02
N PRO A 430 15.39 1.48 10.83
CA PRO A 430 15.20 0.25 10.09
C PRO A 430 14.18 -0.67 10.78
N ALA A 431 13.84 -1.80 10.16
CA ALA A 431 12.96 -2.80 10.76
C ALA A 431 13.42 -3.19 12.16
N PHE A 432 12.56 -3.06 13.16
CA PHE A 432 12.84 -3.38 14.55
C PHE A 432 12.46 -4.84 14.90
N LYS A 433 12.96 -5.36 16.02
CA LYS A 433 12.65 -6.70 16.49
C LYS A 433 11.22 -6.81 17.02
N PHE A 434 10.61 -7.98 16.92
CA PHE A 434 9.31 -8.25 17.53
C PHE A 434 9.31 -7.86 19.01
N GLY A 435 8.24 -7.21 19.47
CA GLY A 435 8.05 -6.76 20.83
C GLY A 435 8.95 -5.60 21.29
N ALA A 436 9.75 -5.01 20.40
CA ALA A 436 10.63 -3.89 20.78
C ALA A 436 9.84 -2.60 21.11
N ASN A 437 8.75 -2.35 20.42
CA ASN A 437 7.92 -1.13 20.57
C ASN A 437 6.58 -1.48 21.24
N GLN A 438 6.62 -1.87 22.52
CA GLN A 438 5.41 -2.22 23.26
C GLN A 438 4.59 -1.00 23.70
N ASP A 439 5.25 0.15 23.88
CA ASP A 439 4.56 1.40 24.17
C ASP A 439 3.88 1.93 22.90
N PRO A 440 2.57 2.23 22.93
CA PRO A 440 1.84 2.72 21.77
C PRO A 440 2.40 4.00 21.18
N LEU A 441 2.90 4.94 21.98
CA LEU A 441 3.46 6.20 21.50
C LEU A 441 4.75 5.95 20.70
N THR A 442 5.62 5.07 21.19
CA THR A 442 6.84 4.67 20.48
C THR A 442 6.50 3.96 19.16
N MET A 443 5.48 3.10 19.16
CA MET A 443 5.01 2.45 17.93
C MET A 443 4.49 3.51 16.93
N TYR A 444 3.74 4.50 17.37
CA TYR A 444 3.16 5.55 16.53
C TYR A 444 4.22 6.43 15.87
N LEU A 445 5.37 6.65 16.52
CA LEU A 445 6.48 7.44 15.96
C LEU A 445 7.09 6.82 14.69
N ASN A 446 6.88 5.53 14.42
CA ASN A 446 7.32 4.91 13.16
C ASN A 446 6.69 5.54 11.91
N ASP A 447 5.52 6.19 12.05
CA ASP A 447 4.79 6.82 10.95
C ASP A 447 5.04 8.34 10.86
N LEU A 448 6.01 8.87 11.62
CA LEU A 448 6.30 10.32 11.72
C LEU A 448 6.48 10.99 10.35
N TYR A 449 7.19 10.34 9.42
CA TYR A 449 7.50 10.90 8.11
C TYR A 449 6.40 10.70 7.07
N THR A 450 5.51 9.74 7.28
CA THR A 450 4.50 9.35 6.31
C THR A 450 3.12 9.96 6.56
N ILE A 451 2.78 10.21 7.83
CA ILE A 451 1.49 10.79 8.24
C ILE A 451 1.22 12.18 7.65
N PRO A 452 2.17 13.14 7.63
CA PRO A 452 1.85 14.48 7.12
C PRO A 452 1.37 14.49 5.67
N SER A 453 2.02 13.74 4.78
CA SER A 453 1.61 13.62 3.37
C SER A 453 0.26 12.89 3.20
N ALA A 454 -0.07 11.97 4.11
CA ALA A 454 -1.38 11.32 4.15
C ALA A 454 -2.49 12.32 4.56
N LEU A 455 -2.26 13.11 5.62
CA LEU A 455 -3.18 14.18 6.07
C LEU A 455 -3.41 15.23 4.99
N ALA A 456 -2.36 15.60 4.26
CA ALA A 456 -2.42 16.56 3.15
C ALA A 456 -3.14 15.99 1.90
N GLY A 457 -3.30 14.66 1.80
CA GLY A 457 -3.95 14.00 0.67
C GLY A 457 -3.12 13.94 -0.61
N VAL A 458 -1.83 14.27 -0.54
CA VAL A 458 -0.87 14.30 -1.67
C VAL A 458 -0.31 12.91 -1.98
N CYS A 459 0.26 12.71 -3.19
CA CYS A 459 0.88 11.44 -3.55
C CYS A 459 2.29 11.30 -2.98
N ALA A 460 2.69 10.06 -2.68
CA ALA A 460 4.02 9.76 -2.14
C ALA A 460 4.47 8.34 -2.51
N SER A 461 5.78 8.12 -2.57
CA SER A 461 6.39 6.82 -2.83
C SER A 461 7.49 6.52 -1.82
N SER A 462 7.72 5.25 -1.55
CA SER A 462 8.94 4.74 -0.92
C SER A 462 9.76 4.00 -1.97
N VAL A 463 11.02 4.37 -2.11
CA VAL A 463 11.97 3.71 -3.03
C VAL A 463 13.17 3.24 -2.22
N PRO A 464 13.66 1.99 -2.40
CA PRO A 464 14.83 1.50 -1.70
C PRO A 464 16.04 2.41 -1.90
N ALA A 465 16.73 2.77 -0.81
CA ALA A 465 17.93 3.62 -0.83
C ALA A 465 19.22 2.86 -0.54
N GLY A 466 19.13 1.69 0.10
CA GLY A 466 20.27 0.85 0.43
C GLY A 466 20.05 0.02 1.68
N PHE A 467 21.15 -0.48 2.23
CA PHE A 467 21.14 -1.35 3.40
C PHE A 467 22.02 -0.78 4.52
N THR A 468 21.61 -1.03 5.76
CA THR A 468 22.44 -0.73 6.95
C THR A 468 23.74 -1.50 6.90
N GLN A 469 24.81 -0.96 7.51
CA GLN A 469 26.14 -1.58 7.44
C GLN A 469 26.21 -2.89 8.22
N ASP A 470 25.72 -2.92 9.44
CA ASP A 470 25.86 -4.08 10.33
C ASP A 470 24.81 -5.16 10.04
N ALA A 471 23.53 -4.83 10.18
CA ALA A 471 22.47 -5.83 10.10
C ALA A 471 21.96 -6.09 8.67
N LYS A 472 22.48 -5.38 7.65
CA LYS A 472 22.06 -5.47 6.25
C LYS A 472 20.53 -5.32 6.07
N LEU A 473 19.90 -4.46 6.88
CA LEU A 473 18.49 -4.19 6.80
C LEU A 473 18.19 -3.14 5.72
N PRO A 474 17.11 -3.32 4.94
CA PRO A 474 16.74 -2.34 3.94
C PRO A 474 16.31 -1.02 4.58
N VAL A 475 16.59 0.07 3.88
CA VAL A 475 16.10 1.42 4.18
C VAL A 475 15.63 2.04 2.87
N GLY A 476 14.42 2.62 2.89
CA GLY A 476 13.87 3.38 1.77
C GLY A 476 13.84 4.88 2.06
N VAL A 477 13.92 5.67 1.00
CA VAL A 477 13.60 7.10 1.04
C VAL A 477 12.24 7.35 0.44
N GLN A 478 11.59 8.42 0.91
CA GLN A 478 10.28 8.82 0.46
C GLN A 478 10.40 10.02 -0.47
N PHE A 479 9.72 9.97 -1.63
CA PHE A 479 9.42 11.13 -2.44
C PHE A 479 7.96 11.52 -2.24
N VAL A 480 7.68 12.83 -2.19
CA VAL A 480 6.32 13.38 -2.06
C VAL A 480 6.12 14.45 -3.12
N CYS A 481 5.02 14.38 -3.86
CA CYS A 481 4.61 15.38 -4.85
C CYS A 481 3.20 15.91 -4.53
N GLY A 482 2.78 16.94 -5.22
CA GLY A 482 1.47 17.55 -5.06
C GLY A 482 0.30 16.61 -5.33
N GLY A 483 -0.91 17.06 -4.98
CA GLY A 483 -2.11 16.27 -5.24
C GLY A 483 -2.33 16.04 -6.73
N PHE A 484 -2.57 14.78 -7.13
CA PHE A 484 -2.76 14.32 -8.50
C PHE A 484 -1.53 14.50 -9.42
N GLU A 485 -0.34 14.61 -8.83
CA GLU A 485 0.95 14.67 -9.54
C GLU A 485 1.68 13.30 -9.57
N GLU A 486 0.95 12.20 -9.71
CA GLU A 486 1.54 10.85 -9.75
C GLU A 486 2.54 10.67 -10.89
N GLU A 487 2.35 11.32 -12.04
CA GLU A 487 3.34 11.29 -13.14
C GLU A 487 4.69 11.85 -12.69
N LYS A 488 4.67 13.02 -12.04
CA LYS A 488 5.87 13.67 -11.50
C LYS A 488 6.51 12.81 -10.42
N LEU A 489 5.70 12.28 -9.49
CA LEU A 489 6.16 11.39 -8.42
C LEU A 489 6.89 10.17 -8.98
N LEU A 490 6.28 9.46 -9.93
CA LEU A 490 6.84 8.25 -10.54
C LEU A 490 8.09 8.58 -11.36
N LYS A 491 8.10 9.71 -12.07
CA LYS A 491 9.28 10.16 -12.83
C LYS A 491 10.48 10.44 -11.93
N VAL A 492 10.29 11.15 -10.81
CA VAL A 492 11.35 11.42 -9.83
C VAL A 492 11.80 10.11 -9.16
N SER A 493 10.86 9.24 -8.80
CA SER A 493 11.15 7.93 -8.22
C SER A 493 11.96 7.04 -9.16
N ALA A 494 11.61 6.98 -10.47
CA ALA A 494 12.34 6.22 -11.47
C ALA A 494 13.73 6.79 -11.73
N ALA A 495 13.85 8.13 -11.77
CA ALA A 495 15.15 8.79 -11.90
C ALA A 495 16.08 8.45 -10.73
N PHE A 496 15.55 8.40 -9.49
CA PHE A 496 16.32 7.96 -8.33
C PHE A 496 16.67 6.47 -8.38
N GLU A 497 15.72 5.62 -8.76
CA GLU A 497 15.95 4.18 -8.91
C GLU A 497 17.11 3.88 -9.88
N GLY A 498 17.26 4.67 -10.94
CA GLY A 498 18.32 4.52 -11.92
C GLY A 498 19.73 4.96 -11.46
N ILE A 499 19.84 5.66 -10.34
CA ILE A 499 21.13 6.21 -9.82
C ILE A 499 21.50 5.68 -8.43
N ARG A 500 20.66 4.87 -7.78
CA ARG A 500 20.83 4.33 -6.42
C ARG A 500 21.92 3.25 -6.30
#